data_e0d161a7b666909328bfcd057b3de55a
#
_entry.id   e0d161a7b666909328bfcd057b3de55a
#
_cell.length_a   1.000
_cell.length_b   1.000
_cell.length_c   1.000
_cell.angle_alpha   90.00
_cell.angle_beta   90.00
_cell.angle_gamma   90.00
#
_symmetry.space_group_name_H-M   'P 1'
#
loop_
_entity.id
_entity.type
_entity.pdbx_description
1 polymer ?
#
loop_
_entity_poly.entity_id
_entity_poly.type
_entity_poly.pdbx_seq_one_letter_code
_entity_poly.pdbx_strand_id
1 'polypeptide(L)'
;MRTRTTRATLLLAALAGAVPLAVASAAGPTGIGRMVVTPTTLTAGSTGNDLTFSYTANRSLTGQTIMDVPRGWTAPQRRGASSPGYVELKRGTCAGSTRIASIAGRRLTIATACKRGHGYQLLYHKATVPTIAADGYIFLTQTRASGRKAKFRPLARSGQPVVKVKGGPATGLDLTLTNVTTVGTPFSVTVRAVDPYSNNAFPYGGTVTLTSTDPAATLPGPYAYQPSDVAQRTFTGVVLRTPGTQTITATDASGLTRQSPPITVNASS
;
A
#
# COMPACT_ATOMS: atom_id res chain seq x y z
N MET A 1 -9.13 -31.85 45.54
CA MET A 1 -9.39 -30.42 45.20
C MET A 1 -8.43 -29.98 44.10
N ARG A 2 -8.85 -29.95 42.82
CA ARG A 2 -8.02 -29.60 41.69
C ARG A 2 -8.42 -28.21 41.22
N THR A 3 -7.55 -27.23 41.41
CA THR A 3 -7.68 -25.85 40.95
C THR A 3 -7.49 -25.79 39.43
N ARG A 4 -8.51 -25.36 38.68
CA ARG A 4 -8.43 -25.06 37.24
C ARG A 4 -7.93 -23.64 37.05
N THR A 5 -6.74 -23.54 36.50
CA THR A 5 -6.16 -22.25 36.04
C THR A 5 -6.75 -21.90 34.67
N THR A 6 -7.56 -20.86 34.62
CA THR A 6 -8.11 -20.33 33.37
C THR A 6 -7.00 -19.53 32.65
N ARG A 7 -6.53 -20.02 31.51
CA ARG A 7 -5.63 -19.27 30.65
C ARG A 7 -6.44 -18.25 29.86
N ALA A 8 -6.20 -16.99 30.11
CA ALA A 8 -6.67 -15.90 29.27
C ALA A 8 -5.89 -15.92 27.95
N THR A 9 -6.57 -16.17 26.86
CA THR A 9 -6.00 -16.11 25.50
C THR A 9 -5.97 -14.64 25.07
N LEU A 10 -4.80 -14.03 25.11
CA LEU A 10 -4.58 -12.71 24.50
C LEU A 10 -4.67 -12.90 22.97
N LEU A 11 -5.72 -12.36 22.34
CA LEU A 11 -5.75 -12.19 20.90
C LEU A 11 -4.79 -11.03 20.56
N LEU A 12 -3.59 -11.37 20.13
CA LEU A 12 -2.69 -10.43 19.44
C LEU A 12 -3.28 -10.19 18.04
N ALA A 13 -3.87 -9.01 17.82
CA ALA A 13 -4.19 -8.54 16.48
C ALA A 13 -2.84 -8.35 15.74
N ALA A 14 -2.54 -9.29 14.85
CA ALA A 14 -1.39 -9.17 13.97
C ALA A 14 -1.64 -8.01 13.02
N LEU A 15 -0.98 -6.86 13.27
CA LEU A 15 -0.71 -5.88 12.22
C LEU A 15 0.08 -6.61 11.13
N ALA A 16 -0.61 -6.97 10.06
CA ALA A 16 0.04 -7.40 8.82
C ALA A 16 0.71 -6.18 8.19
N GLY A 17 1.80 -5.73 8.81
CA GLY A 17 2.74 -4.83 8.15
C GLY A 17 3.20 -5.52 6.88
N ALA A 18 3.00 -4.90 5.72
CA ALA A 18 3.63 -5.30 4.48
C ALA A 18 5.13 -5.24 4.73
N VAL A 19 5.72 -6.38 5.06
CA VAL A 19 7.18 -6.53 5.14
C VAL A 19 7.69 -6.21 3.74
N PRO A 20 8.43 -5.10 3.55
CA PRO A 20 9.12 -4.93 2.29
C PRO A 20 10.04 -6.14 2.18
N LEU A 21 9.84 -6.96 1.14
CA LEU A 21 10.84 -7.96 0.79
C LEU A 21 12.14 -7.16 0.56
N ALA A 22 12.98 -7.13 1.57
CA ALA A 22 14.35 -6.72 1.43
C ALA A 22 14.97 -7.70 0.44
N VAL A 23 14.96 -7.33 -0.84
CA VAL A 23 15.77 -8.01 -1.85
C VAL A 23 17.20 -7.74 -1.43
N ALA A 24 17.76 -8.67 -0.68
CA ALA A 24 19.17 -8.65 -0.32
C ALA A 24 19.95 -8.41 -1.61
N SER A 25 20.64 -7.29 -1.66
CA SER A 25 21.53 -6.94 -2.76
C SER A 25 22.78 -7.80 -2.66
N ALA A 26 22.65 -9.08 -3.02
CA ALA A 26 23.83 -9.83 -3.43
C ALA A 26 24.23 -9.26 -4.79
N ALA A 27 25.44 -8.72 -4.89
CA ALA A 27 26.05 -8.22 -6.12
C ALA A 27 26.30 -9.37 -7.13
N GLY A 28 25.20 -10.00 -7.56
CA GLY A 28 25.17 -11.00 -8.62
C GLY A 28 24.87 -10.35 -9.97
N PRO A 29 25.21 -11.01 -11.09
CA PRO A 29 24.94 -10.48 -12.41
C PRO A 29 23.43 -10.24 -12.58
N THR A 30 23.06 -8.98 -12.85
CA THR A 30 21.68 -8.54 -13.07
C THR A 30 21.15 -9.03 -14.43
N GLY A 31 19.82 -9.08 -14.56
CA GLY A 31 19.13 -9.33 -15.81
C GLY A 31 19.41 -8.24 -16.86
N ILE A 32 19.02 -8.54 -18.10
CA ILE A 32 19.26 -7.63 -19.24
C ILE A 32 18.07 -6.69 -19.37
N GLY A 33 18.36 -5.38 -19.42
CA GLY A 33 17.38 -4.34 -19.68
C GLY A 33 16.81 -3.67 -18.43
N ARG A 34 15.84 -2.79 -18.66
CA ARG A 34 15.00 -2.16 -17.65
C ARG A 34 13.55 -2.21 -18.08
N MET A 35 12.64 -2.20 -17.13
CA MET A 35 11.21 -2.06 -17.38
C MET A 35 10.67 -0.93 -16.49
N VAL A 36 9.93 -0.02 -17.06
CA VAL A 36 9.21 1.05 -16.35
C VAL A 36 7.72 0.86 -16.50
N VAL A 37 6.94 1.40 -15.58
CA VAL A 37 5.48 1.33 -15.61
C VAL A 37 4.86 2.73 -15.59
N THR A 38 3.76 2.91 -16.29
CA THR A 38 2.94 4.12 -16.25
C THR A 38 1.47 3.71 -16.13
N PRO A 39 0.69 4.31 -15.23
CA PRO A 39 1.09 5.28 -14.20
C PRO A 39 1.93 4.64 -13.07
N THR A 40 2.70 5.47 -12.35
CA THR A 40 3.54 5.04 -11.22
C THR A 40 2.82 5.14 -9.87
N THR A 41 1.64 5.75 -9.84
CA THR A 41 0.83 5.92 -8.63
C THR A 41 -0.64 5.66 -8.93
N LEU A 42 -1.29 4.88 -8.07
CA LEU A 42 -2.71 4.54 -8.16
C LEU A 42 -3.34 4.58 -6.77
N THR A 43 -4.67 4.57 -6.73
CA THR A 43 -5.47 4.58 -5.49
C THR A 43 -5.82 3.16 -5.06
N ALA A 44 -5.75 2.88 -3.76
CA ALA A 44 -6.12 1.61 -3.16
C ALA A 44 -7.56 1.21 -3.54
N GLY A 45 -7.75 -0.05 -3.92
CA GLY A 45 -9.04 -0.61 -4.31
C GLY A 45 -9.61 -0.10 -5.63
N SER A 46 -8.96 0.84 -6.33
CA SER A 46 -9.47 1.34 -7.62
C SER A 46 -9.49 0.24 -8.68
N THR A 47 -10.47 0.32 -9.58
CA THR A 47 -10.70 -0.64 -10.65
C THR A 47 -10.60 0.04 -12.01
N GLY A 48 -10.50 -0.77 -13.08
CA GLY A 48 -10.47 -0.25 -14.44
C GLY A 48 -9.18 0.45 -14.84
N ASN A 49 -8.10 0.26 -14.09
CA ASN A 49 -6.83 0.93 -14.35
C ASN A 49 -6.06 0.26 -15.49
N ASP A 50 -5.58 1.08 -16.42
CA ASP A 50 -4.66 0.62 -17.48
C ASP A 50 -3.22 0.93 -17.11
N LEU A 51 -2.34 -0.08 -17.17
CA LEU A 51 -0.92 0.09 -16.95
C LEU A 51 -0.15 -0.26 -18.22
N THR A 52 0.84 0.55 -18.54
CA THR A 52 1.78 0.30 -19.63
C THR A 52 3.16 0.00 -19.05
N PHE A 53 3.67 -1.20 -19.31
CA PHE A 53 5.03 -1.62 -18.96
C PHE A 53 5.92 -1.49 -20.19
N SER A 54 6.91 -0.62 -20.15
CA SER A 54 7.85 -0.35 -21.25
C SER A 54 9.20 -0.99 -20.95
N TYR A 55 9.55 -2.02 -21.68
CA TYR A 55 10.85 -2.70 -21.60
C TYR A 55 11.84 -2.08 -22.58
N THR A 56 13.08 -1.87 -22.15
CA THR A 56 14.20 -1.47 -23.00
C THR A 56 15.43 -2.34 -22.70
N ALA A 57 15.99 -2.94 -23.72
CA ALA A 57 17.17 -3.79 -23.62
C ALA A 57 18.44 -2.95 -23.53
N ASN A 58 19.24 -3.08 -22.46
CA ASN A 58 20.55 -2.40 -22.33
C ASN A 58 21.70 -3.16 -23.04
N ARG A 59 21.44 -4.40 -23.44
CA ARG A 59 22.25 -5.28 -24.30
C ARG A 59 21.29 -6.12 -25.14
N SER A 60 21.76 -6.72 -26.24
CA SER A 60 20.95 -7.63 -27.03
C SER A 60 20.49 -8.82 -26.17
N LEU A 61 19.21 -9.12 -26.26
CA LEU A 61 18.57 -10.25 -25.56
C LEU A 61 17.78 -11.07 -26.58
N THR A 62 18.21 -12.29 -26.83
CA THR A 62 17.40 -13.35 -27.42
C THR A 62 17.15 -14.39 -26.33
N GLY A 63 15.89 -14.56 -25.93
CA GLY A 63 15.55 -15.42 -24.80
C GLY A 63 14.16 -15.14 -24.23
N GLN A 64 14.07 -14.92 -22.94
CA GLN A 64 12.79 -14.71 -22.26
C GLN A 64 12.87 -13.58 -21.23
N THR A 65 11.78 -12.84 -21.12
CA THR A 65 11.46 -11.98 -20.00
C THR A 65 10.28 -12.58 -19.25
N ILE A 66 10.36 -12.68 -17.93
CA ILE A 66 9.21 -12.98 -17.08
C ILE A 66 8.88 -11.77 -16.23
N MET A 67 7.59 -11.56 -15.99
CA MET A 67 7.07 -10.57 -15.08
C MET A 67 6.05 -11.22 -14.14
N ASP A 68 6.28 -11.10 -12.85
CA ASP A 68 5.36 -11.57 -11.81
C ASP A 68 4.49 -10.40 -11.33
N VAL A 69 3.18 -10.52 -11.53
CA VAL A 69 2.19 -9.56 -11.04
C VAL A 69 2.01 -9.76 -9.52
N PRO A 70 2.18 -8.73 -8.68
CA PRO A 70 2.08 -8.86 -7.23
C PRO A 70 0.70 -9.37 -6.77
N ARG A 71 0.66 -9.95 -5.57
CA ARG A 71 -0.61 -10.34 -4.96
C ARG A 71 -1.50 -9.11 -4.71
N GLY A 72 -2.82 -9.31 -4.72
CA GLY A 72 -3.81 -8.25 -4.56
C GLY A 72 -4.18 -7.55 -5.87
N TRP A 73 -3.32 -7.54 -6.89
CA TRP A 73 -3.66 -7.06 -8.24
C TRP A 73 -4.52 -8.08 -8.98
N THR A 74 -5.29 -7.67 -9.98
CA THR A 74 -5.96 -8.60 -10.90
C THR A 74 -4.94 -9.58 -11.49
N ALA A 75 -5.31 -10.83 -11.72
CA ALA A 75 -4.42 -11.77 -12.41
C ALA A 75 -4.35 -11.44 -13.91
N PRO A 76 -3.16 -11.51 -14.57
CA PRO A 76 -3.06 -11.26 -15.99
C PRO A 76 -3.72 -12.38 -16.79
N GLN A 77 -4.32 -12.03 -17.93
CA GLN A 77 -4.99 -12.99 -18.81
C GLN A 77 -5.03 -12.53 -20.27
N ARG A 78 -5.35 -13.44 -21.20
CA ARG A 78 -5.41 -13.15 -22.64
C ARG A 78 -6.80 -13.34 -23.27
N ARG A 79 -7.80 -13.69 -22.49
CA ARG A 79 -9.17 -13.92 -22.97
C ARG A 79 -10.01 -12.68 -22.72
N GLY A 80 -10.77 -12.25 -23.76
CA GLY A 80 -11.68 -11.11 -23.65
C GLY A 80 -10.93 -9.79 -23.50
N ALA A 81 -10.69 -9.08 -24.59
CA ALA A 81 -9.96 -7.80 -24.59
C ALA A 81 -10.57 -6.73 -23.66
N SER A 82 -11.87 -6.82 -23.36
CA SER A 82 -12.56 -5.94 -22.42
C SER A 82 -12.55 -6.41 -20.96
N SER A 83 -12.00 -7.61 -20.68
CA SER A 83 -12.01 -8.18 -19.33
C SER A 83 -10.88 -7.62 -18.45
N PRO A 84 -11.10 -7.51 -17.12
CA PRO A 84 -10.05 -7.10 -16.18
C PRO A 84 -8.81 -8.00 -16.27
N GLY A 85 -7.64 -7.39 -16.29
CA GLY A 85 -6.38 -8.12 -16.36
C GLY A 85 -5.95 -8.54 -17.77
N TYR A 86 -6.69 -8.15 -18.82
CA TYR A 86 -6.26 -8.45 -20.19
C TYR A 86 -4.90 -7.83 -20.49
N VAL A 87 -4.01 -8.63 -21.12
CA VAL A 87 -2.67 -8.18 -21.49
C VAL A 87 -2.46 -8.27 -22.98
N GLU A 88 -1.91 -7.20 -23.55
CA GLU A 88 -1.52 -7.07 -24.94
C GLU A 88 -0.04 -6.71 -25.04
N LEU A 89 0.67 -7.27 -26.01
CA LEU A 89 2.06 -6.92 -26.30
C LEU A 89 2.15 -6.11 -27.59
N LYS A 90 2.68 -4.89 -27.48
CA LYS A 90 3.14 -4.07 -28.61
C LYS A 90 4.65 -4.23 -28.75
N ARG A 91 5.10 -4.90 -29.81
CA ARG A 91 6.51 -5.30 -30.00
C ARG A 91 7.48 -4.11 -30.11
N GLY A 92 6.98 -2.93 -30.45
CA GLY A 92 7.84 -1.76 -30.64
C GLY A 92 8.95 -2.00 -31.67
N THR A 93 10.19 -1.80 -31.25
CA THR A 93 11.38 -1.97 -32.09
C THR A 93 12.05 -3.34 -31.97
N CYS A 94 11.51 -4.25 -31.13
CA CYS A 94 12.01 -5.62 -31.03
C CYS A 94 11.61 -6.48 -32.22
N ALA A 95 12.34 -7.58 -32.48
CA ALA A 95 12.08 -8.49 -33.59
C ALA A 95 10.68 -9.11 -33.54
N GLY A 96 10.17 -9.53 -34.69
CA GLY A 96 8.84 -10.11 -34.85
C GLY A 96 8.55 -11.37 -34.03
N SER A 97 9.59 -12.07 -33.56
CA SER A 97 9.50 -13.22 -32.65
C SER A 97 9.18 -12.84 -31.20
N THR A 98 9.23 -11.54 -30.85
CA THR A 98 8.85 -11.05 -29.52
C THR A 98 7.33 -11.15 -29.36
N ARG A 99 6.90 -11.98 -28.40
CA ARG A 99 5.47 -12.28 -28.15
C ARG A 99 5.25 -12.77 -26.74
N ILE A 100 4.02 -12.66 -26.23
CA ILE A 100 3.62 -13.36 -24.99
C ILE A 100 3.67 -14.87 -25.28
N ALA A 101 4.56 -15.58 -24.61
CA ALA A 101 4.74 -17.03 -24.76
C ALA A 101 3.75 -17.80 -23.87
N SER A 102 3.54 -17.38 -22.64
CA SER A 102 2.60 -18.01 -21.71
C SER A 102 2.18 -17.07 -20.58
N ILE A 103 1.04 -17.39 -19.97
CA ILE A 103 0.60 -16.84 -18.68
C ILE A 103 0.29 -18.03 -17.79
N ALA A 104 0.92 -18.09 -16.63
CA ALA A 104 0.72 -19.14 -15.63
C ALA A 104 0.42 -18.46 -14.28
N GLY A 105 -0.85 -18.46 -13.89
CA GLY A 105 -1.32 -17.71 -12.72
C GLY A 105 -0.99 -16.23 -12.83
N ARG A 106 -0.08 -15.74 -12.00
CA ARG A 106 0.33 -14.32 -11.96
C ARG A 106 1.61 -14.03 -12.77
N ARG A 107 2.21 -15.04 -13.40
CA ARG A 107 3.45 -14.92 -14.17
C ARG A 107 3.17 -14.82 -15.66
N LEU A 108 3.66 -13.72 -16.25
CA LEU A 108 3.75 -13.58 -17.70
C LEU A 108 5.15 -14.00 -18.17
N THR A 109 5.20 -14.78 -19.25
CA THR A 109 6.44 -15.10 -19.94
C THR A 109 6.38 -14.52 -21.35
N ILE A 110 7.39 -13.74 -21.70
CA ILE A 110 7.52 -13.08 -23.00
C ILE A 110 8.76 -13.68 -23.69
N ALA A 111 8.58 -14.30 -24.84
CA ALA A 111 9.69 -14.59 -25.75
C ALA A 111 10.23 -13.24 -26.22
N THR A 112 11.50 -12.96 -25.97
CA THR A 112 12.10 -11.65 -26.20
C THR A 112 13.26 -11.76 -27.16
N ALA A 113 13.22 -10.97 -28.23
CA ALA A 113 14.28 -10.82 -29.21
C ALA A 113 14.48 -9.34 -29.51
N CYS A 114 15.29 -8.68 -28.69
CA CYS A 114 15.53 -7.25 -28.76
C CYS A 114 17.04 -6.95 -28.88
N LYS A 115 17.42 -6.09 -29.81
CA LYS A 115 18.77 -5.51 -29.86
C LYS A 115 18.96 -4.48 -28.72
N ARG A 116 20.20 -4.13 -28.43
CA ARG A 116 20.50 -3.03 -27.49
C ARG A 116 19.75 -1.76 -27.91
N GLY A 117 19.14 -1.08 -26.94
CA GLY A 117 18.35 0.14 -27.14
C GLY A 117 16.92 -0.11 -27.64
N HIS A 118 16.61 -1.30 -28.10
CA HIS A 118 15.27 -1.68 -28.57
C HIS A 118 14.36 -2.07 -27.40
N GLY A 119 13.03 -1.94 -27.61
CA GLY A 119 12.08 -2.22 -26.58
C GLY A 119 10.70 -2.65 -27.09
N TYR A 120 9.85 -3.08 -26.16
CA TYR A 120 8.46 -3.40 -26.37
C TYR A 120 7.60 -2.81 -25.24
N GLN A 121 6.29 -2.75 -25.45
CA GLN A 121 5.33 -2.38 -24.42
C GLN A 121 4.40 -3.57 -24.12
N LEU A 122 4.13 -3.80 -22.86
CA LEU A 122 3.10 -4.68 -22.37
C LEU A 122 1.99 -3.81 -21.79
N LEU A 123 0.81 -3.84 -22.40
CA LEU A 123 -0.38 -3.17 -21.92
C LEU A 123 -1.13 -4.12 -20.99
N TYR A 124 -1.55 -3.64 -19.84
CA TYR A 124 -2.27 -4.41 -18.83
C TYR A 124 -3.54 -3.65 -18.46
N HIS A 125 -4.67 -4.15 -19.00
CA HIS A 125 -5.92 -3.42 -19.03
C HIS A 125 -6.82 -3.74 -17.85
N LYS A 126 -7.57 -2.71 -17.42
CA LYS A 126 -8.64 -2.79 -16.41
C LYS A 126 -8.20 -3.50 -15.12
N ALA A 127 -6.98 -3.25 -14.69
CA ALA A 127 -6.46 -3.81 -13.45
C ALA A 127 -7.23 -3.26 -12.24
N THR A 128 -7.51 -4.14 -11.28
CA THR A 128 -7.91 -3.75 -9.93
C THR A 128 -6.66 -3.63 -9.08
N VAL A 129 -6.55 -2.53 -8.35
CA VAL A 129 -5.45 -2.22 -7.46
C VAL A 129 -5.70 -2.86 -6.09
N PRO A 130 -4.68 -3.35 -5.38
CA PRO A 130 -4.82 -3.82 -4.00
C PRO A 130 -5.47 -2.77 -3.08
N THR A 131 -6.19 -3.24 -2.08
CA THR A 131 -6.81 -2.36 -1.06
C THR A 131 -5.83 -1.82 -0.03
N ILE A 132 -4.61 -2.36 0.04
CA ILE A 132 -3.56 -1.92 0.97
C ILE A 132 -2.68 -0.89 0.28
N ALA A 133 -2.59 0.31 0.87
CA ALA A 133 -1.65 1.33 0.43
C ALA A 133 -0.21 0.92 0.74
N ALA A 134 0.70 1.13 -0.21
CA ALA A 134 2.11 0.82 -0.06
C ALA A 134 2.96 1.68 -1.00
N ASP A 135 4.19 2.01 -0.57
CA ASP A 135 5.11 2.84 -1.37
C ASP A 135 5.68 2.13 -2.60
N GLY A 136 5.52 0.82 -2.72
CA GLY A 136 6.00 0.11 -3.90
C GLY A 136 5.50 -1.31 -4.06
N TYR A 137 4.60 -1.52 -5.01
CA TYR A 137 4.31 -2.84 -5.57
C TYR A 137 5.25 -3.10 -6.73
N ILE A 138 6.21 -4.01 -6.53
CA ILE A 138 7.20 -4.38 -7.55
C ILE A 138 6.60 -5.47 -8.44
N PHE A 139 6.47 -5.20 -9.74
CA PHE A 139 6.18 -6.22 -10.75
C PHE A 139 7.49 -6.90 -11.13
N LEU A 140 7.91 -7.88 -10.31
CA LEU A 140 9.23 -8.48 -10.41
C LEU A 140 9.53 -8.98 -11.81
N THR A 141 10.44 -8.30 -12.48
CA THR A 141 10.82 -8.61 -13.85
C THR A 141 12.21 -9.23 -13.87
N GLN A 142 12.32 -10.34 -14.57
CA GLN A 142 13.56 -11.08 -14.73
C GLN A 142 13.78 -11.42 -16.21
N THR A 143 15.03 -11.53 -16.62
CA THR A 143 15.38 -11.93 -17.99
C THR A 143 16.32 -13.11 -17.98
N ARG A 144 16.24 -13.91 -19.05
CA ARG A 144 17.09 -15.06 -19.32
C ARG A 144 17.45 -15.08 -20.80
N ALA A 145 18.75 -15.12 -21.13
CA ALA A 145 19.19 -15.38 -22.49
C ALA A 145 18.87 -16.83 -22.93
N SER A 146 18.84 -17.09 -24.21
CA SER A 146 18.72 -18.46 -24.74
C SER A 146 19.95 -19.30 -24.37
N GLY A 147 19.72 -20.59 -24.08
CA GLY A 147 20.76 -21.56 -23.74
C GLY A 147 20.37 -22.47 -22.58
N ARG A 148 20.80 -23.75 -22.65
CA ARG A 148 20.41 -24.79 -21.67
C ARG A 148 20.79 -24.44 -20.20
N LYS A 149 21.89 -23.71 -19.97
CA LYS A 149 22.39 -23.34 -18.64
C LYS A 149 21.99 -21.93 -18.20
N ALA A 150 21.26 -21.18 -19.04
CA ALA A 150 20.88 -19.81 -18.72
C ALA A 150 19.80 -19.77 -17.63
N LYS A 151 20.03 -18.98 -16.58
CA LYS A 151 19.11 -18.80 -15.46
C LYS A 151 18.40 -17.45 -15.57
N PHE A 152 17.18 -17.37 -15.08
CA PHE A 152 16.51 -16.07 -14.89
C PHE A 152 17.26 -15.25 -13.87
N ARG A 153 17.44 -13.97 -14.17
CA ARG A 153 18.08 -12.98 -13.30
C ARG A 153 17.19 -11.75 -13.20
N PRO A 154 16.94 -11.22 -12.00
CA PRO A 154 16.15 -10.02 -11.83
C PRO A 154 16.84 -8.84 -12.52
N LEU A 155 16.06 -7.94 -13.09
CA LEU A 155 16.56 -6.64 -13.54
C LEU A 155 17.20 -5.91 -12.35
N ALA A 156 18.09 -4.98 -12.62
CA ALA A 156 18.62 -4.10 -11.58
C ALA A 156 17.46 -3.42 -10.82
N ARG A 157 17.63 -3.12 -9.54
CA ARG A 157 16.57 -2.52 -8.70
C ARG A 157 15.98 -1.26 -9.32
N SER A 158 16.81 -0.38 -9.86
CA SER A 158 16.40 0.84 -10.58
C SER A 158 15.71 0.57 -11.93
N GLY A 159 15.75 -0.65 -12.41
CA GLY A 159 15.10 -1.09 -13.65
C GLY A 159 13.86 -1.96 -13.43
N GLN A 160 13.40 -2.12 -12.18
CA GLN A 160 12.16 -2.81 -11.86
C GLN A 160 10.97 -1.86 -11.98
N PRO A 161 9.82 -2.30 -12.56
CA PRO A 161 8.59 -1.51 -12.55
C PRO A 161 7.96 -1.52 -11.17
N VAL A 162 7.72 -0.33 -10.62
CA VAL A 162 7.16 -0.13 -9.28
C VAL A 162 5.95 0.77 -9.37
N VAL A 163 4.84 0.38 -8.75
CA VAL A 163 3.64 1.20 -8.60
C VAL A 163 3.43 1.50 -7.13
N LYS A 164 3.33 2.78 -6.79
CA LYS A 164 2.90 3.26 -5.48
C LYS A 164 1.38 3.20 -5.40
N VAL A 165 0.84 2.64 -4.32
CA VAL A 165 -0.59 2.65 -4.03
C VAL A 165 -0.82 3.56 -2.84
N LYS A 166 -1.60 4.62 -3.04
CA LYS A 166 -2.00 5.58 -2.01
C LYS A 166 -3.40 5.23 -1.50
N GLY A 167 -3.73 5.63 -0.29
CA GLY A 167 -5.11 5.60 0.19
C GLY A 167 -6.05 6.41 -0.69
N GLY A 168 -7.32 6.11 -0.62
CA GLY A 168 -8.40 6.86 -1.25
C GLY A 168 -8.82 8.09 -0.44
N PRO A 169 -9.89 8.80 -0.87
CA PRO A 169 -10.50 9.86 -0.08
C PRO A 169 -10.92 9.38 1.31
N ALA A 170 -10.90 10.28 2.29
CA ALA A 170 -11.33 9.98 3.65
C ALA A 170 -12.82 9.58 3.68
N THR A 171 -13.13 8.50 4.37
CA THR A 171 -14.49 8.04 4.65
C THR A 171 -14.74 7.88 6.14
N GLY A 172 -13.72 8.08 6.97
CA GLY A 172 -13.81 8.02 8.42
C GLY A 172 -12.60 8.61 9.11
N LEU A 173 -12.71 8.72 10.41
CA LEU A 173 -11.61 9.03 11.32
C LEU A 173 -11.31 7.79 12.16
N ASP A 174 -10.08 7.68 12.62
CA ASP A 174 -9.61 6.66 13.56
C ASP A 174 -8.87 7.34 14.71
N LEU A 175 -9.09 6.89 15.95
CA LEU A 175 -8.49 7.45 17.16
C LEU A 175 -7.63 6.42 17.88
N THR A 176 -6.43 6.82 18.24
CA THR A 176 -5.54 6.07 19.12
C THR A 176 -5.18 6.92 20.34
N LEU A 177 -5.51 6.41 21.53
CA LEU A 177 -5.26 7.07 22.81
C LEU A 177 -5.20 6.02 23.94
N THR A 178 -4.83 6.46 25.14
CA THR A 178 -4.92 5.62 26.35
C THR A 178 -6.37 5.41 26.76
N ASN A 179 -6.70 4.25 27.31
CA ASN A 179 -8.02 3.94 27.86
C ASN A 179 -8.09 4.14 29.39
N VAL A 180 -6.98 4.53 30.03
CA VAL A 180 -6.90 4.85 31.47
C VAL A 180 -6.01 6.06 31.66
N THR A 181 -6.45 6.99 32.50
CA THR A 181 -5.67 8.17 32.94
C THR A 181 -6.04 8.55 34.38
N THR A 182 -5.33 9.54 34.96
CA THR A 182 -5.65 10.12 36.25
C THR A 182 -6.07 11.57 36.03
N VAL A 183 -6.96 12.08 36.89
CA VAL A 183 -7.40 13.48 36.89
C VAL A 183 -6.19 14.41 36.78
N GLY A 184 -6.24 15.35 35.85
CA GLY A 184 -5.20 16.36 35.64
C GLY A 184 -3.96 15.89 34.90
N THR A 185 -3.81 14.60 34.60
CA THR A 185 -2.64 14.08 33.90
C THR A 185 -2.77 14.29 32.39
N PRO A 186 -1.84 15.01 31.75
CA PRO A 186 -1.86 15.18 30.28
C PRO A 186 -1.57 13.89 29.54
N PHE A 187 -2.29 13.66 28.43
CA PHE A 187 -2.03 12.56 27.48
C PHE A 187 -2.17 13.03 26.04
N SER A 188 -1.92 12.13 25.10
CA SER A 188 -1.99 12.41 23.68
C SER A 188 -3.11 11.62 22.99
N VAL A 189 -3.73 12.24 21.98
CA VAL A 189 -4.72 11.63 21.10
C VAL A 189 -4.19 11.70 19.68
N THR A 190 -4.00 10.55 19.04
CA THR A 190 -3.65 10.50 17.63
C THR A 190 -4.92 10.30 16.81
N VAL A 191 -5.17 11.23 15.88
CA VAL A 191 -6.30 11.15 14.94
C VAL A 191 -5.75 10.88 13.54
N ARG A 192 -6.35 9.92 12.87
CA ARG A 192 -6.01 9.51 11.52
C ARG A 192 -7.26 9.56 10.65
N ALA A 193 -7.21 10.29 9.52
CA ALA A 193 -8.24 10.19 8.51
C ALA A 193 -7.97 8.96 7.65
N VAL A 194 -9.00 8.13 7.43
CA VAL A 194 -8.87 6.83 6.78
C VAL A 194 -9.83 6.68 5.60
N ASP A 195 -9.36 5.94 4.59
CA ASP A 195 -10.17 5.48 3.47
C ASP A 195 -11.02 4.25 3.86
N PRO A 196 -11.89 3.70 2.98
CA PRO A 196 -12.71 2.53 3.27
C PRO A 196 -11.94 1.26 3.65
N TYR A 197 -10.64 1.23 3.38
CA TYR A 197 -9.76 0.09 3.63
C TYR A 197 -8.83 0.33 4.82
N SER A 198 -9.07 1.38 5.62
CA SER A 198 -8.24 1.79 6.77
C SER A 198 -6.82 2.23 6.40
N ASN A 199 -6.55 2.60 5.16
CA ASN A 199 -5.32 3.31 4.81
C ASN A 199 -5.42 4.78 5.22
N ASN A 200 -4.28 5.45 5.43
CA ASN A 200 -4.26 6.90 5.54
C ASN A 200 -4.86 7.53 4.28
N ALA A 201 -5.89 8.36 4.45
CA ALA A 201 -6.58 8.98 3.34
C ALA A 201 -5.66 9.90 2.51
N PHE A 202 -5.89 9.94 1.20
CA PHE A 202 -5.11 10.81 0.31
C PHE A 202 -5.95 11.29 -0.89
N PRO A 203 -5.95 12.61 -1.17
CA PRO A 203 -5.48 13.69 -0.28
C PRO A 203 -6.39 13.89 0.93
N TYR A 204 -5.85 14.42 2.03
CA TYR A 204 -6.64 14.86 3.16
C TYR A 204 -6.13 16.20 3.69
N GLY A 205 -7.04 17.18 3.82
CA GLY A 205 -6.76 18.53 4.30
C GLY A 205 -7.90 19.06 5.19
N GLY A 206 -8.67 18.15 5.82
CA GLY A 206 -9.77 18.51 6.71
C GLY A 206 -9.30 19.21 7.97
N THR A 207 -10.17 20.01 8.57
CA THR A 207 -9.93 20.60 9.91
C THR A 207 -10.62 19.72 10.95
N VAL A 208 -9.85 19.18 11.90
CA VAL A 208 -10.35 18.31 12.97
C VAL A 208 -10.43 19.07 14.28
N THR A 209 -11.55 18.89 14.99
CA THR A 209 -11.83 19.40 16.33
C THR A 209 -12.05 18.22 17.27
N LEU A 210 -11.48 18.32 18.48
CA LEU A 210 -11.72 17.36 19.56
C LEU A 210 -12.77 17.92 20.54
N THR A 211 -13.68 17.04 20.99
CA THR A 211 -14.62 17.30 22.09
C THR A 211 -14.55 16.17 23.10
N SER A 212 -15.07 16.39 24.31
CA SER A 212 -15.10 15.38 25.39
C SER A 212 -16.47 15.36 26.08
N THR A 213 -16.81 14.23 26.69
CA THR A 213 -17.90 14.12 27.65
C THR A 213 -17.56 14.74 29.00
N ASP A 214 -16.25 14.93 29.32
CA ASP A 214 -15.80 15.64 30.50
C ASP A 214 -15.95 17.16 30.30
N PRO A 215 -16.89 17.83 31.00
CA PRO A 215 -17.13 19.25 30.82
C PRO A 215 -15.96 20.13 31.30
N ALA A 216 -15.06 19.59 32.13
CA ALA A 216 -13.86 20.27 32.63
C ALA A 216 -12.58 19.93 31.83
N ALA A 217 -12.69 19.20 30.74
CA ALA A 217 -11.54 18.79 29.91
C ALA A 217 -10.79 20.00 29.34
N THR A 218 -9.46 19.89 29.30
CA THR A 218 -8.62 20.78 28.50
C THR A 218 -8.29 20.08 27.21
N LEU A 219 -8.70 20.66 26.08
CA LEU A 219 -8.49 20.08 24.74
C LEU A 219 -7.70 21.05 23.86
N PRO A 220 -6.85 20.55 22.95
CA PRO A 220 -6.23 21.36 21.91
C PRO A 220 -7.29 22.00 21.00
N GLY A 221 -6.97 23.17 20.44
CA GLY A 221 -7.80 23.82 19.43
C GLY A 221 -7.93 23.02 18.13
N PRO A 222 -8.85 23.45 17.24
CA PRO A 222 -9.00 22.85 15.92
C PRO A 222 -7.69 22.87 15.12
N TYR A 223 -7.45 21.82 14.34
CA TYR A 223 -6.24 21.70 13.51
C TYR A 223 -6.57 21.38 12.06
N ALA A 224 -6.09 22.21 11.12
CA ALA A 224 -6.18 21.97 9.69
C ALA A 224 -5.00 21.11 9.24
N TYR A 225 -5.30 19.93 8.73
CA TYR A 225 -4.29 18.98 8.26
C TYR A 225 -3.49 19.52 7.08
N GLN A 226 -2.18 19.34 7.13
CA GLN A 226 -1.25 19.70 6.07
C GLN A 226 -0.85 18.43 5.27
N PRO A 227 -0.42 18.58 4.02
CA PRO A 227 0.05 17.42 3.23
C PRO A 227 1.20 16.64 3.90
N SER A 228 2.02 17.31 4.69
CA SER A 228 3.12 16.70 5.48
C SER A 228 2.65 15.79 6.62
N ASP A 229 1.41 15.96 7.10
CA ASP A 229 0.83 15.12 8.16
C ASP A 229 0.49 13.71 7.66
N VAL A 230 0.42 13.52 6.35
CA VAL A 230 0.04 12.23 5.73
C VAL A 230 -1.26 11.67 6.34
N ALA A 231 -2.25 12.57 6.53
CA ALA A 231 -3.55 12.29 7.14
C ALA A 231 -3.51 11.75 8.58
N GLN A 232 -2.43 11.99 9.32
CA GLN A 232 -2.29 11.59 10.73
C GLN A 232 -1.71 12.72 11.55
N ARG A 233 -2.33 13.02 12.71
CA ARG A 233 -1.87 14.04 13.65
C ARG A 233 -1.98 13.56 15.07
N THR A 234 -0.97 13.84 15.90
CA THR A 234 -1.02 13.64 17.33
C THR A 234 -1.29 14.98 18.03
N PHE A 235 -2.40 15.04 18.73
CA PHE A 235 -2.80 16.13 19.60
C PHE A 235 -2.25 15.85 21.00
N THR A 236 -1.40 16.73 21.50
CA THR A 236 -0.79 16.65 22.83
C THR A 236 -1.49 17.56 23.83
N GLY A 237 -1.32 17.31 25.12
CA GLY A 237 -1.85 18.17 26.17
C GLY A 237 -3.37 18.03 26.40
N VAL A 238 -3.96 16.91 26.03
CA VAL A 238 -5.34 16.56 26.42
C VAL A 238 -5.36 16.22 27.89
N VAL A 239 -6.25 16.88 28.67
CA VAL A 239 -6.38 16.66 30.14
C VAL A 239 -7.85 16.44 30.48
N LEU A 240 -8.16 15.34 31.15
CA LEU A 240 -9.47 15.07 31.74
C LEU A 240 -9.42 15.38 33.23
N ARG A 241 -10.50 15.98 33.78
CA ARG A 241 -10.54 16.49 35.15
C ARG A 241 -11.70 15.92 35.98
N THR A 242 -12.63 15.21 35.35
CA THR A 242 -13.77 14.59 36.04
C THR A 242 -13.53 13.10 36.18
N PRO A 243 -13.42 12.54 37.41
CA PRO A 243 -13.29 11.09 37.61
C PRO A 243 -14.47 10.33 37.04
N GLY A 244 -14.23 9.07 36.63
CA GLY A 244 -15.23 8.20 36.05
C GLY A 244 -14.95 7.86 34.61
N THR A 245 -15.99 7.50 33.89
CA THR A 245 -15.89 7.09 32.46
C THR A 245 -16.13 8.29 31.55
N GLN A 246 -15.14 8.62 30.72
CA GLN A 246 -15.20 9.71 29.76
C GLN A 246 -14.91 9.22 28.35
N THR A 247 -15.23 10.05 27.36
CA THR A 247 -14.89 9.80 25.95
C THR A 247 -14.33 11.05 25.28
N ILE A 248 -13.54 10.86 24.25
CA ILE A 248 -13.09 11.91 23.32
C ILE A 248 -13.72 11.65 21.96
N THR A 249 -14.24 12.69 21.32
CA THR A 249 -14.79 12.63 19.97
C THR A 249 -13.97 13.54 19.06
N ALA A 250 -13.49 13.02 17.93
CA ALA A 250 -12.93 13.81 16.85
C ALA A 250 -13.99 14.01 15.78
N THR A 251 -14.12 15.25 15.29
CA THR A 251 -15.03 15.59 14.18
C THR A 251 -14.28 16.48 13.21
N ASP A 252 -14.40 16.19 11.91
CA ASP A 252 -13.86 17.06 10.89
C ASP A 252 -14.94 17.99 10.32
N ALA A 253 -14.51 19.03 9.58
CA ALA A 253 -15.43 20.00 8.98
C ALA A 253 -16.37 19.41 7.92
N SER A 254 -16.11 18.21 7.39
CA SER A 254 -16.98 17.51 6.43
C SER A 254 -18.05 16.66 7.12
N GLY A 255 -18.01 16.55 8.46
CA GLY A 255 -18.94 15.74 9.24
C GLY A 255 -18.47 14.32 9.54
N LEU A 256 -17.24 13.94 9.14
CA LEU A 256 -16.63 12.68 9.60
C LEU A 256 -16.40 12.77 11.10
N THR A 257 -16.89 11.77 11.82
CA THR A 257 -16.78 11.73 13.29
C THR A 257 -16.31 10.37 13.79
N ARG A 258 -15.57 10.37 14.90
CA ARG A 258 -15.15 9.16 15.61
C ARG A 258 -15.12 9.44 17.11
N GLN A 259 -15.81 8.61 17.87
CA GLN A 259 -15.71 8.58 19.32
C GLN A 259 -14.71 7.52 19.76
N SER A 260 -13.92 7.83 20.80
CA SER A 260 -13.01 6.87 21.43
C SER A 260 -13.76 5.74 22.14
N PRO A 261 -13.12 4.60 22.40
CA PRO A 261 -13.55 3.73 23.49
C PRO A 261 -13.64 4.50 24.81
N PRO A 262 -14.36 3.97 25.82
CA PRO A 262 -14.40 4.55 27.17
C PRO A 262 -13.00 4.70 27.77
N ILE A 263 -12.77 5.86 28.40
CA ILE A 263 -11.54 6.19 29.11
C ILE A 263 -11.86 6.22 30.61
N THR A 264 -11.21 5.39 31.39
CA THR A 264 -11.32 5.43 32.84
C THR A 264 -10.43 6.53 33.40
N VAL A 265 -11.04 7.53 34.05
CA VAL A 265 -10.34 8.63 34.72
C VAL A 265 -10.34 8.36 36.24
N ASN A 266 -9.19 8.01 36.78
CA ASN A 266 -9.01 7.76 38.20
C ASN A 266 -8.92 9.09 38.95
N ALA A 267 -9.44 9.12 40.19
CA ALA A 267 -9.22 10.28 41.09
C ALA A 267 -7.73 10.46 41.38
N SER A 268 -7.30 11.70 41.57
CA SER A 268 -5.97 11.97 42.14
C SER A 268 -5.95 11.53 43.60
N SER A 269 -4.97 10.72 43.97
CA SER A 269 -4.70 10.37 45.37
C SER A 269 -4.25 11.61 46.16
#